data_8e38ac575170fd63a894c06e49984373
#
_entry.id   8e38ac575170fd63a894c06e49984373
#
_cell.length_a   1.000
_cell.length_b   1.000
_cell.length_c   1.000
_cell.angle_alpha   90.00
_cell.angle_beta   90.00
_cell.angle_gamma   90.00
#
_symmetry.space_group_name_H-M   'P 1'
#
loop_
_entity.id
_entity.type
_entity.pdbx_description
1 polymer ?
#
loop_
_entity_poly.entity_id
_entity_poly.type
_entity_poly.pdbx_seq_one_letter_code
_entity_poly.pdbx_strand_id
1 'polypeptide(L)'
;MEGVSTSTAGFLGLAEKGPVEGLPELVTNFGDFLRIFGSYLSENAFADYRYLAYAVEHFFINGGSRCYVMRVIPPDAKAACNFTEENQDAQILRIWARNPGMWGDKVRILFTPASKAKTPILEVLGEKTYRVKNSAGFNVGDVVVFDNGKSRSYTHVVKSQDNVIELEDPLQGNVVDKQLLPTKLLYTSEFSMQVFYGSDSETYENLSLNAAAANYIEKRLTRSALIKVEHNPAAPVGVPFDIIAGDKAGEEEFWMALVGGSDGSLGALSAADFMGEDRGPGKRTGIKAFIDNDEVSIMAVPGVTDPNVQLALVAHCENLTSRFAVLDIPRELKSVADVQKHRNIFDSDYAALYHPWLQVFDPLDKRNIFIPPSGSIIGIYARSDNTRGVFKAPANEVVRACVGLDCQYNKGEQDILNPKGVNLIRSFTGQGIRVWGARTCSSNAIWKYINVRRLFIFLEQSIKNGSNWVVFEPNDERLWARVQRTIYSFLLGVWRGGALMGGTPDEAFFVRVDRTTMTQDDIDNGRLICVIGVAPVKPAEFVIFRITQKTADSE
;
A
#
# COMPACT_ATOMS: atom_id res chain seq x y z
N MET A 1 -11.36 22.40 13.99
CA MET A 1 -11.58 21.12 13.29
C MET A 1 -11.06 21.27 11.89
N GLU A 2 -10.20 20.36 11.44
CA GLU A 2 -9.64 20.34 10.09
C GLU A 2 -10.40 19.32 9.22
N GLY A 3 -10.50 19.60 7.91
CA GLY A 3 -11.09 18.68 6.96
C GLY A 3 -10.15 17.51 6.66
N VAL A 4 -10.69 16.28 6.56
CA VAL A 4 -9.92 15.10 6.14
C VAL A 4 -9.57 15.15 4.65
N SER A 5 -8.54 14.42 4.24
CA SER A 5 -8.21 14.26 2.81
C SER A 5 -9.31 13.50 2.08
N THR A 6 -9.72 14.00 0.91
CA THR A 6 -10.71 13.35 0.03
C THR A 6 -10.09 12.68 -1.19
N SER A 7 -8.78 12.83 -1.40
CA SER A 7 -8.09 12.50 -2.65
C SER A 7 -7.07 11.37 -2.52
N THR A 8 -6.99 10.69 -1.37
CA THR A 8 -6.13 9.52 -1.18
C THR A 8 -6.78 8.30 -1.82
N ALA A 9 -6.11 7.69 -2.78
CA ALA A 9 -6.61 6.52 -3.50
C ALA A 9 -6.18 5.19 -2.85
N GLY A 10 -6.98 4.14 -3.05
CA GLY A 10 -6.62 2.75 -2.79
C GLY A 10 -6.74 1.94 -4.07
N PHE A 11 -5.67 1.26 -4.46
CA PHE A 11 -5.64 0.39 -5.64
C PHE A 11 -5.31 -1.04 -5.26
N LEU A 12 -6.04 -1.98 -5.87
CA LEU A 12 -5.82 -3.41 -5.71
C LEU A 12 -5.66 -4.06 -7.08
N GLY A 13 -4.69 -4.95 -7.24
CA GLY A 13 -4.49 -5.68 -8.49
C GLY A 13 -3.20 -6.49 -8.51
N LEU A 14 -2.89 -7.11 -9.66
CA LEU A 14 -1.67 -7.86 -9.86
C LEU A 14 -0.49 -6.92 -10.14
N ALA A 15 0.68 -7.30 -9.64
CA ALA A 15 1.95 -6.60 -9.85
C ALA A 15 3.11 -7.60 -9.87
N GLU A 16 4.27 -7.21 -10.36
CA GLU A 16 5.47 -8.06 -10.44
C GLU A 16 5.94 -8.51 -9.06
N LYS A 17 5.98 -7.60 -8.09
CA LYS A 17 6.40 -7.81 -6.70
C LYS A 17 5.54 -6.98 -5.74
N GLY A 18 5.84 -7.02 -4.46
CA GLY A 18 5.15 -6.21 -3.44
C GLY A 18 4.31 -7.03 -2.47
N PRO A 19 3.85 -6.41 -1.37
CA PRO A 19 3.13 -7.09 -0.30
C PRO A 19 1.79 -7.63 -0.78
N VAL A 20 1.44 -8.81 -0.30
CA VAL A 20 0.19 -9.53 -0.60
C VAL A 20 -0.71 -9.66 0.63
N GLU A 21 -0.20 -9.35 1.81
CA GLU A 21 -0.92 -9.35 3.07
C GLU A 21 -0.46 -8.19 3.96
N GLY A 22 -1.27 -7.79 4.91
CA GLY A 22 -0.97 -6.74 5.87
C GLY A 22 -1.52 -5.39 5.44
N LEU A 23 -0.80 -4.32 5.76
CA LEU A 23 -1.21 -2.97 5.38
C LEU A 23 -0.84 -2.67 3.93
N PRO A 24 -1.73 -2.02 3.16
CA PRO A 24 -1.39 -1.51 1.84
C PRO A 24 -0.22 -0.52 1.90
N GLU A 25 0.65 -0.57 0.89
CA GLU A 25 1.84 0.29 0.82
C GLU A 25 1.52 1.68 0.28
N LEU A 26 2.08 2.70 0.93
CA LEU A 26 1.98 4.08 0.50
C LEU A 26 2.87 4.34 -0.71
N VAL A 27 2.28 4.91 -1.76
CA VAL A 27 2.95 5.32 -2.99
C VAL A 27 2.67 6.81 -3.23
N THR A 28 3.72 7.62 -3.34
CA THR A 28 3.63 9.08 -3.48
C THR A 28 3.94 9.59 -4.88
N ASN A 29 4.50 8.73 -5.71
CA ASN A 29 4.77 8.97 -7.13
C ASN A 29 4.93 7.63 -7.88
N PHE A 30 4.90 7.66 -9.20
CA PHE A 30 5.02 6.43 -9.99
C PHE A 30 6.40 5.74 -9.86
N GLY A 31 7.46 6.50 -9.59
CA GLY A 31 8.79 5.93 -9.30
C GLY A 31 8.79 5.06 -8.03
N ASP A 32 8.08 5.48 -6.97
CA ASP A 32 7.88 4.66 -5.77
C ASP A 32 7.14 3.37 -6.10
N PHE A 33 6.09 3.47 -6.95
CA PHE A 33 5.37 2.28 -7.41
C PHE A 33 6.29 1.28 -8.10
N LEU A 34 7.11 1.74 -9.06
CA LEU A 34 8.06 0.88 -9.78
C LEU A 34 9.04 0.20 -8.82
N ARG A 35 9.54 0.92 -7.84
CA ARG A 35 10.47 0.39 -6.83
C ARG A 35 9.82 -0.69 -5.96
N ILE A 36 8.57 -0.48 -5.50
CA ILE A 36 7.88 -1.38 -4.56
C ILE A 36 7.19 -2.53 -5.28
N PHE A 37 6.50 -2.25 -6.39
CA PHE A 37 5.60 -3.20 -7.07
C PHE A 37 6.14 -3.73 -8.39
N GLY A 38 7.25 -3.16 -8.90
CA GLY A 38 7.83 -3.53 -10.17
C GLY A 38 7.23 -2.76 -11.34
N SER A 39 7.49 -3.23 -12.56
CA SER A 39 7.13 -2.58 -13.80
C SER A 39 5.73 -2.98 -14.30
N TYR A 40 5.42 -2.57 -15.53
CA TYR A 40 4.22 -2.99 -16.24
C TYR A 40 4.24 -4.50 -16.48
N LEU A 41 3.08 -5.12 -16.41
CA LEU A 41 2.90 -6.55 -16.66
C LEU A 41 2.59 -6.79 -18.14
N SER A 42 3.20 -7.85 -18.73
CA SER A 42 2.96 -8.20 -20.12
C SER A 42 1.57 -8.82 -20.34
N GLU A 43 0.99 -8.56 -21.50
CA GLU A 43 -0.30 -9.15 -21.90
C GLU A 43 -0.24 -10.67 -21.97
N ASN A 44 0.86 -11.22 -22.49
CA ASN A 44 1.03 -12.66 -22.65
C ASN A 44 1.01 -13.43 -21.32
N ALA A 45 1.55 -12.84 -20.24
CA ALA A 45 1.65 -13.51 -18.96
C ALA A 45 0.46 -13.20 -18.03
N PHE A 46 -0.15 -12.01 -18.12
CA PHE A 46 -1.13 -11.53 -17.16
C PHE A 46 -2.50 -11.17 -17.76
N ALA A 47 -2.66 -11.27 -19.08
CA ALA A 47 -3.92 -11.01 -19.81
C ALA A 47 -4.63 -9.73 -19.29
N ASP A 48 -5.91 -9.84 -18.94
CA ASP A 48 -6.74 -8.73 -18.47
C ASP A 48 -6.52 -8.32 -17.00
N TYR A 49 -5.53 -8.91 -16.31
CA TYR A 49 -5.18 -8.52 -14.93
C TYR A 49 -3.97 -7.59 -14.83
N ARG A 50 -3.41 -7.13 -15.94
CA ARG A 50 -2.16 -6.35 -16.03
C ARG A 50 -2.27 -4.86 -15.70
N TYR A 51 -3.46 -4.35 -15.38
CA TYR A 51 -3.76 -2.90 -15.44
C TYR A 51 -3.38 -2.08 -14.21
N LEU A 52 -2.91 -2.69 -13.10
CA LEU A 52 -2.60 -1.96 -11.87
C LEU A 52 -1.55 -0.86 -12.09
N ALA A 53 -0.42 -1.17 -12.75
CA ALA A 53 0.67 -0.21 -13.00
C ALA A 53 0.18 0.97 -13.85
N TYR A 54 -0.57 0.71 -14.92
CA TYR A 54 -1.16 1.75 -15.75
C TYR A 54 -2.15 2.63 -14.97
N ALA A 55 -2.97 2.03 -14.10
CA ALA A 55 -3.95 2.78 -13.31
C ALA A 55 -3.26 3.72 -12.32
N VAL A 56 -2.21 3.25 -11.63
CA VAL A 56 -1.42 4.08 -10.71
C VAL A 56 -0.68 5.20 -11.45
N GLU A 57 -0.06 4.91 -12.60
CA GLU A 57 0.57 5.94 -13.43
C GLU A 57 -0.41 7.02 -13.86
N HIS A 58 -1.55 6.59 -14.42
CA HIS A 58 -2.60 7.50 -14.88
C HIS A 58 -3.30 8.25 -13.76
N PHE A 59 -3.33 7.71 -12.54
CA PHE A 59 -3.74 8.43 -11.35
C PHE A 59 -2.84 9.65 -11.11
N PHE A 60 -1.52 9.48 -11.08
CA PHE A 60 -0.59 10.59 -10.90
C PHE A 60 -0.63 11.59 -12.05
N ILE A 61 -0.66 11.14 -13.30
CA ILE A 61 -0.76 12.01 -14.50
C ILE A 61 -2.01 12.89 -14.45
N ASN A 62 -3.12 12.36 -13.96
CA ASN A 62 -4.39 13.06 -13.89
C ASN A 62 -4.59 13.92 -12.65
N GLY A 63 -3.63 13.95 -11.71
CA GLY A 63 -3.60 14.90 -10.59
C GLY A 63 -3.67 14.28 -9.20
N GLY A 64 -3.56 12.96 -9.12
CA GLY A 64 -3.35 12.27 -7.85
C GLY A 64 -1.99 12.60 -7.24
N SER A 65 -1.89 12.57 -5.91
CA SER A 65 -0.67 12.88 -5.18
C SER A 65 -0.18 11.74 -4.28
N ARG A 66 -1.08 10.87 -3.83
CA ARG A 66 -0.74 9.72 -2.99
C ARG A 66 -1.81 8.63 -3.11
N CYS A 67 -1.36 7.40 -3.10
CA CYS A 67 -2.25 6.25 -3.06
C CYS A 67 -1.66 5.13 -2.21
N TYR A 68 -2.52 4.24 -1.77
CA TYR A 68 -2.16 2.99 -1.12
C TYR A 68 -2.42 1.85 -2.10
N VAL A 69 -1.47 0.94 -2.20
CA VAL A 69 -1.54 -0.17 -3.15
C VAL A 69 -1.40 -1.49 -2.42
N MET A 70 -2.23 -2.47 -2.77
CA MET A 70 -2.14 -3.85 -2.32
C MET A 70 -2.08 -4.77 -3.54
N ARG A 71 -1.14 -5.72 -3.51
CA ARG A 71 -0.99 -6.73 -4.55
C ARG A 71 -1.91 -7.92 -4.32
N VAL A 72 -2.50 -8.43 -5.39
CA VAL A 72 -3.16 -9.75 -5.44
C VAL A 72 -2.27 -10.71 -6.23
N ILE A 73 -2.23 -11.95 -5.83
CA ILE A 73 -1.51 -13.03 -6.51
C ILE A 73 -2.40 -14.27 -6.62
N PRO A 74 -2.19 -15.13 -7.62
CA PRO A 74 -2.78 -16.45 -7.66
C PRO A 74 -2.38 -17.28 -6.43
N PRO A 75 -3.24 -18.17 -5.92
CA PRO A 75 -2.98 -18.94 -4.70
C PRO A 75 -1.83 -19.96 -4.84
N ASP A 76 -1.47 -20.32 -6.06
CA ASP A 76 -0.35 -21.21 -6.40
C ASP A 76 0.98 -20.48 -6.67
N ALA A 77 1.02 -19.16 -6.48
CA ALA A 77 2.25 -18.37 -6.61
C ALA A 77 3.26 -18.74 -5.50
N LYS A 78 4.56 -18.78 -5.86
CA LYS A 78 5.64 -19.18 -4.94
C LYS A 78 6.73 -18.12 -4.87
N ALA A 79 7.29 -17.94 -3.66
CA ALA A 79 8.50 -17.15 -3.49
C ALA A 79 9.73 -17.97 -3.87
N ALA A 80 10.67 -17.36 -4.58
CA ALA A 80 11.98 -17.97 -4.82
C ALA A 80 12.72 -18.17 -3.49
N CYS A 81 13.49 -19.25 -3.37
CA CYS A 81 14.24 -19.56 -2.16
C CYS A 81 15.61 -20.19 -2.50
N ASN A 82 16.48 -20.35 -1.48
CA ASN A 82 17.80 -20.96 -1.63
C ASN A 82 17.82 -22.46 -1.35
N PHE A 83 16.65 -23.09 -1.21
CA PHE A 83 16.53 -24.50 -0.86
C PHE A 83 15.41 -25.20 -1.63
N THR A 84 15.40 -26.51 -1.56
CA THR A 84 14.30 -27.37 -2.04
C THR A 84 13.59 -28.03 -0.85
N GLU A 85 12.43 -28.63 -1.06
CA GLU A 85 11.71 -29.38 -0.01
C GLU A 85 12.55 -30.50 0.60
N GLU A 86 13.46 -31.10 -0.18
CA GLU A 86 14.34 -32.20 0.27
C GLU A 86 15.48 -31.74 1.17
N ASN A 87 15.99 -30.51 0.98
CA ASN A 87 17.18 -30.02 1.67
C ASN A 87 16.92 -28.86 2.64
N GLN A 88 15.67 -28.43 2.82
CA GLN A 88 15.34 -27.26 3.65
C GLN A 88 15.80 -27.40 5.11
N ASP A 89 15.75 -28.61 5.69
CA ASP A 89 16.12 -28.87 7.08
C ASP A 89 17.64 -28.92 7.29
N ALA A 90 18.39 -29.12 6.21
CA ALA A 90 19.85 -29.07 6.23
C ALA A 90 20.40 -27.65 6.05
N GLN A 91 19.57 -26.69 5.61
CA GLN A 91 20.02 -25.32 5.43
C GLN A 91 20.19 -24.61 6.77
N ILE A 92 21.32 -23.94 6.91
CA ILE A 92 21.64 -23.10 8.07
C ILE A 92 20.83 -21.80 8.02
N LEU A 93 20.77 -21.19 6.85
CA LEU A 93 19.94 -20.06 6.55
C LEU A 93 18.93 -20.45 5.48
N ARG A 94 17.65 -20.38 5.82
CA ARG A 94 16.56 -20.45 4.85
C ARG A 94 16.25 -19.04 4.41
N ILE A 95 16.42 -18.77 3.13
CA ILE A 95 16.25 -17.44 2.54
C ILE A 95 15.20 -17.51 1.43
N TRP A 96 14.21 -16.65 1.52
CA TRP A 96 13.18 -16.49 0.50
C TRP A 96 13.19 -15.08 -0.06
N ALA A 97 12.78 -14.91 -1.30
CA ALA A 97 12.32 -13.61 -1.78
C ALA A 97 11.19 -13.10 -0.86
N ARG A 98 11.16 -11.79 -0.64
CA ARG A 98 10.22 -11.16 0.33
C ARG A 98 8.77 -11.53 0.07
N ASN A 99 8.38 -11.66 -1.19
CA ASN A 99 7.03 -11.94 -1.65
C ASN A 99 7.07 -12.96 -2.80
N PRO A 100 5.99 -13.71 -3.07
CA PRO A 100 5.91 -14.60 -4.22
C PRO A 100 6.08 -13.88 -5.56
N GLY A 101 6.56 -14.62 -6.56
CA GLY A 101 6.71 -14.17 -7.94
C GLY A 101 8.03 -14.58 -8.57
N MET A 102 8.07 -14.63 -9.89
CA MET A 102 9.28 -14.92 -10.68
C MET A 102 10.40 -13.86 -10.49
N TRP A 103 10.06 -12.67 -9.99
CA TRP A 103 11.04 -11.63 -9.69
C TRP A 103 12.12 -12.10 -8.72
N GLY A 104 11.77 -13.01 -7.79
CA GLY A 104 12.68 -13.55 -6.80
C GLY A 104 13.84 -14.34 -7.40
N ASP A 105 13.68 -14.97 -8.57
CA ASP A 105 14.73 -15.69 -9.28
C ASP A 105 15.85 -14.76 -9.78
N LYS A 106 15.59 -13.44 -9.83
CA LYS A 106 16.58 -12.42 -10.19
C LYS A 106 17.37 -11.91 -8.98
N VAL A 107 17.01 -12.30 -7.77
CA VAL A 107 17.71 -11.90 -6.53
C VAL A 107 19.06 -12.62 -6.47
N ARG A 108 20.12 -11.86 -6.18
CA ARG A 108 21.46 -12.37 -5.96
C ARG A 108 21.98 -11.87 -4.63
N ILE A 109 22.64 -12.73 -3.90
CA ILE A 109 23.14 -12.45 -2.55
C ILE A 109 24.62 -12.72 -2.53
N LEU A 110 25.41 -11.71 -2.17
CA LEU A 110 26.84 -11.81 -1.96
C LEU A 110 27.11 -11.91 -0.46
N PHE A 111 27.85 -12.94 -0.05
CA PHE A 111 28.32 -13.12 1.31
C PHE A 111 29.83 -12.87 1.35
N THR A 112 30.28 -12.16 2.40
CA THR A 112 31.69 -11.92 2.70
C THR A 112 31.96 -12.15 4.18
N PRO A 113 33.15 -12.67 4.58
CA PRO A 113 33.50 -12.77 5.99
C PRO A 113 33.66 -11.39 6.62
N ALA A 114 33.28 -11.28 7.89
CA ALA A 114 33.36 -10.03 8.62
C ALA A 114 33.77 -10.27 10.09
N SER A 115 34.18 -9.21 10.76
CA SER A 115 34.51 -9.22 12.17
C SER A 115 34.24 -7.84 12.78
N LYS A 116 33.39 -7.80 13.81
CA LYS A 116 33.08 -6.55 14.52
C LYS A 116 34.12 -6.15 15.55
N ALA A 117 34.94 -7.12 16.04
CA ALA A 117 35.96 -6.88 17.05
C ALA A 117 37.19 -7.75 16.84
N LYS A 118 38.38 -7.15 17.03
CA LYS A 118 39.69 -7.80 16.95
C LYS A 118 40.56 -7.34 18.11
N THR A 119 41.26 -8.27 18.76
CA THR A 119 42.13 -7.95 19.91
C THR A 119 43.29 -8.92 20.02
N PRO A 120 44.52 -8.46 20.40
CA PRO A 120 45.59 -9.33 20.78
C PRO A 120 45.39 -9.86 22.22
N ILE A 121 45.86 -11.05 22.49
CA ILE A 121 45.88 -11.67 23.84
C ILE A 121 47.17 -11.24 24.55
N LEU A 122 47.03 -10.63 25.72
CA LEU A 122 48.13 -10.10 26.51
C LEU A 122 48.66 -11.11 27.56
N GLU A 123 47.74 -11.91 28.13
CA GLU A 123 48.06 -12.82 29.22
C GLU A 123 47.11 -14.02 29.26
N VAL A 124 47.58 -15.17 29.61
CA VAL A 124 46.78 -16.37 29.90
C VAL A 124 46.56 -16.43 31.42
N LEU A 125 45.32 -16.24 31.84
CA LEU A 125 44.91 -16.23 33.25
C LEU A 125 44.49 -17.63 33.76
N GLY A 126 44.07 -18.49 32.83
CA GLY A 126 43.61 -19.85 33.11
C GLY A 126 43.56 -20.67 31.83
N GLU A 127 43.13 -21.93 31.91
CA GLU A 127 43.08 -22.84 30.76
C GLU A 127 42.21 -22.27 29.59
N LYS A 128 41.10 -21.57 29.94
CA LYS A 128 40.12 -21.01 29.00
C LYS A 128 39.93 -19.51 29.19
N THR A 129 40.72 -18.85 30.01
CA THR A 129 40.54 -17.46 30.42
C THR A 129 41.74 -16.62 29.99
N TYR A 130 41.46 -15.56 29.24
CA TYR A 130 42.49 -14.75 28.60
C TYR A 130 42.26 -13.26 28.88
N ARG A 131 43.36 -12.56 29.25
CA ARG A 131 43.37 -11.10 29.28
C ARG A 131 43.71 -10.58 27.90
N VAL A 132 42.83 -9.74 27.37
CA VAL A 132 42.98 -9.14 26.06
C VAL A 132 43.22 -7.63 26.15
N LYS A 133 43.69 -6.99 25.08
CA LYS A 133 43.91 -5.55 25.04
C LYS A 133 42.59 -4.78 25.11
N ASN A 134 41.56 -5.29 24.48
CA ASN A 134 40.21 -4.70 24.47
C ASN A 134 39.17 -5.80 24.26
N SER A 135 38.24 -5.93 25.18
CA SER A 135 37.12 -6.88 25.09
C SER A 135 35.83 -6.28 24.51
N ALA A 136 35.85 -4.99 24.15
CA ALA A 136 34.68 -4.36 23.56
C ALA A 136 34.28 -5.04 22.24
N GLY A 137 33.00 -5.34 22.09
CA GLY A 137 32.44 -6.01 20.90
C GLY A 137 32.46 -7.55 20.96
N PHE A 138 33.07 -8.17 21.96
CA PHE A 138 32.97 -9.61 22.23
C PHE A 138 31.80 -9.86 23.18
N ASN A 139 30.74 -10.51 22.70
CA ASN A 139 29.56 -10.82 23.51
C ASN A 139 29.48 -12.33 23.81
N VAL A 140 28.79 -12.69 24.87
CA VAL A 140 28.51 -14.08 25.21
C VAL A 140 27.78 -14.77 24.05
N GLY A 141 28.26 -15.96 23.68
CA GLY A 141 27.73 -16.75 22.57
C GLY A 141 28.26 -16.36 21.18
N ASP A 142 29.10 -15.32 21.08
CA ASP A 142 29.79 -15.02 19.82
C ASP A 142 30.80 -16.10 19.47
N VAL A 143 30.86 -16.48 18.20
CA VAL A 143 31.95 -17.30 17.68
C VAL A 143 33.19 -16.43 17.53
N VAL A 144 34.30 -16.88 18.06
CA VAL A 144 35.60 -16.22 17.91
C VAL A 144 36.59 -17.14 17.23
N VAL A 145 37.43 -16.53 16.41
CA VAL A 145 38.54 -17.23 15.74
C VAL A 145 39.84 -16.68 16.28
N PHE A 146 40.72 -17.59 16.63
CA PHE A 146 42.11 -17.29 16.97
C PHE A 146 43.01 -17.66 15.79
N ASP A 147 43.72 -16.68 15.26
CA ASP A 147 44.70 -16.85 14.21
C ASP A 147 46.10 -16.65 14.81
N ASN A 148 46.91 -17.71 14.84
CA ASN A 148 48.28 -17.66 15.35
C ASN A 148 49.31 -17.44 14.24
N GLY A 149 48.88 -17.14 13.00
CA GLY A 149 49.69 -16.97 11.82
C GLY A 149 50.10 -18.27 11.11
N LYS A 150 49.75 -19.44 11.68
CA LYS A 150 50.01 -20.78 11.11
C LYS A 150 48.75 -21.61 10.99
N SER A 151 47.82 -21.44 11.94
CA SER A 151 46.57 -22.17 12.00
C SER A 151 45.48 -21.28 12.59
N ARG A 152 44.25 -21.55 12.21
CA ARG A 152 43.05 -20.93 12.75
C ARG A 152 42.26 -21.95 13.55
N SER A 153 41.81 -21.55 14.73
CA SER A 153 40.88 -22.33 15.56
C SER A 153 39.69 -21.45 15.95
N TYR A 154 38.52 -22.04 16.13
CA TYR A 154 37.32 -21.30 16.56
C TYR A 154 36.80 -21.89 17.88
N THR A 155 36.11 -21.03 18.65
CA THR A 155 35.44 -21.38 19.91
C THR A 155 34.39 -20.33 20.22
N HIS A 156 33.65 -20.44 21.31
CA HIS A 156 32.62 -19.51 21.71
C HIS A 156 33.02 -18.69 22.93
N VAL A 157 32.53 -17.46 23.00
CA VAL A 157 32.69 -16.60 24.19
C VAL A 157 31.67 -17.02 25.24
N VAL A 158 32.17 -17.44 26.42
CA VAL A 158 31.35 -17.77 27.58
C VAL A 158 31.12 -16.53 28.45
N LYS A 159 32.19 -15.72 28.62
CA LYS A 159 32.13 -14.48 29.40
C LYS A 159 33.09 -13.45 28.82
N SER A 160 32.67 -12.18 28.86
CA SER A 160 33.50 -11.04 28.44
C SER A 160 33.25 -9.87 29.39
N GLN A 161 34.25 -9.52 30.20
CA GLN A 161 34.18 -8.42 31.17
C GLN A 161 35.58 -7.91 31.52
N ASP A 162 35.76 -6.59 31.68
CA ASP A 162 36.97 -5.94 32.18
C ASP A 162 38.26 -6.37 31.44
N ASN A 163 38.18 -6.50 30.10
CA ASN A 163 39.23 -6.97 29.23
C ASN A 163 39.68 -8.43 29.53
N VAL A 164 38.81 -9.22 30.13
CA VAL A 164 38.98 -10.65 30.31
C VAL A 164 37.93 -11.38 29.52
N ILE A 165 38.35 -12.34 28.71
CA ILE A 165 37.45 -13.19 27.90
C ILE A 165 37.62 -14.63 28.35
N GLU A 166 36.52 -15.29 28.68
CA GLU A 166 36.44 -16.72 28.94
C GLU A 166 35.84 -17.41 27.73
N LEU A 167 36.47 -18.45 27.25
CA LEU A 167 36.10 -19.20 26.05
C LEU A 167 35.61 -20.61 26.42
N GLU A 168 34.80 -21.21 25.56
CA GLU A 168 34.28 -22.56 25.74
C GLU A 168 35.39 -23.60 25.63
N ASP A 169 36.31 -23.45 24.68
CA ASP A 169 37.45 -24.33 24.46
C ASP A 169 38.78 -23.57 24.62
N PRO A 170 39.84 -24.25 25.07
CA PRO A 170 41.15 -23.64 25.20
C PRO A 170 41.76 -23.36 23.82
N LEU A 171 42.41 -22.21 23.70
CA LEU A 171 43.15 -21.86 22.48
C LEU A 171 44.45 -22.68 22.40
N GLN A 172 44.78 -23.13 21.19
CA GLN A 172 45.94 -23.98 20.97
C GLN A 172 47.20 -23.19 20.58
N GLY A 173 48.34 -23.61 21.09
CA GLY A 173 49.66 -23.07 20.77
C GLY A 173 50.08 -21.86 21.60
N ASN A 174 51.05 -21.08 21.10
CA ASN A 174 51.49 -19.85 21.80
C ASN A 174 50.52 -18.69 21.49
N VAL A 175 49.61 -18.46 22.41
CA VAL A 175 48.50 -17.50 22.24
C VAL A 175 48.87 -16.05 22.62
N VAL A 176 49.91 -15.84 23.43
CA VAL A 176 50.29 -14.50 23.88
C VAL A 176 51.08 -13.77 22.79
N ASP A 177 50.63 -12.61 22.44
CA ASP A 177 51.31 -11.72 21.48
C ASP A 177 52.01 -10.58 22.21
N LYS A 178 53.24 -10.81 22.62
CA LYS A 178 54.07 -9.81 23.30
C LYS A 178 54.48 -8.63 22.42
N GLN A 179 54.41 -8.80 21.09
CA GLN A 179 54.79 -7.78 20.11
C GLN A 179 53.61 -7.07 19.50
N LEU A 180 52.38 -7.47 19.85
CA LEU A 180 51.13 -6.93 19.29
C LEU A 180 51.09 -7.01 17.74
N LEU A 181 51.65 -8.09 17.19
CA LEU A 181 51.71 -8.31 15.76
C LEU A 181 50.29 -8.63 15.20
N PRO A 182 49.95 -8.14 14.01
CA PRO A 182 48.63 -8.38 13.43
C PRO A 182 48.35 -9.84 13.04
N THR A 183 49.37 -10.72 13.18
CA THR A 183 49.29 -12.15 12.85
C THR A 183 48.83 -13.05 14.01
N LYS A 184 48.62 -12.51 15.21
CA LYS A 184 48.14 -13.26 16.40
C LYS A 184 46.96 -12.51 17.04
N LEU A 185 45.81 -12.67 16.44
CA LEU A 185 44.62 -11.97 16.89
C LEU A 185 43.50 -12.94 17.24
N LEU A 186 42.80 -12.61 18.33
CA LEU A 186 41.47 -13.12 18.61
C LEU A 186 40.50 -12.16 17.97
N TYR A 187 39.58 -12.62 17.11
CA TYR A 187 38.59 -11.82 16.49
C TYR A 187 37.21 -12.51 16.44
N THR A 188 36.17 -11.73 16.52
CA THR A 188 34.80 -12.23 16.37
C THR A 188 34.56 -12.64 14.93
N SER A 189 33.78 -13.69 14.73
CA SER A 189 33.49 -14.22 13.41
C SER A 189 32.03 -13.92 13.04
N GLU A 190 31.87 -12.93 12.22
CA GLU A 190 30.63 -12.54 11.59
C GLU A 190 30.73 -12.71 10.08
N PHE A 191 29.66 -12.36 9.38
CA PHE A 191 29.63 -12.24 7.93
C PHE A 191 28.85 -10.98 7.52
N SER A 192 29.12 -10.47 6.34
CA SER A 192 28.33 -9.40 5.71
C SER A 192 27.57 -9.96 4.52
N MET A 193 26.45 -9.36 4.23
CA MET A 193 25.56 -9.77 3.15
C MET A 193 25.13 -8.57 2.33
N GLN A 194 25.22 -8.69 1.01
CA GLN A 194 24.67 -7.73 0.07
C GLN A 194 23.63 -8.43 -0.80
N VAL A 195 22.42 -7.87 -0.83
CA VAL A 195 21.29 -8.40 -1.61
C VAL A 195 21.05 -7.48 -2.78
N PHE A 196 20.98 -8.04 -3.98
CA PHE A 196 20.82 -7.31 -5.23
C PHE A 196 19.56 -7.74 -5.97
N TYR A 197 18.82 -6.77 -6.49
CA TYR A 197 17.72 -6.97 -7.43
C TYR A 197 17.71 -5.83 -8.45
N GLY A 198 18.13 -6.11 -9.69
CA GLY A 198 18.29 -5.08 -10.74
C GLY A 198 19.29 -4.00 -10.30
N SER A 199 18.83 -2.76 -10.19
CA SER A 199 19.60 -1.62 -9.67
C SER A 199 19.50 -1.45 -8.15
N ASP A 200 18.57 -2.14 -7.49
CA ASP A 200 18.34 -2.03 -6.06
C ASP A 200 19.31 -2.93 -5.29
N SER A 201 19.85 -2.44 -4.18
CA SER A 201 20.71 -3.22 -3.31
C SER A 201 20.48 -2.89 -1.84
N GLU A 202 20.63 -3.92 -0.99
CA GLU A 202 20.61 -3.79 0.46
C GLU A 202 21.92 -4.34 1.01
N THR A 203 22.54 -3.64 1.97
CA THR A 203 23.81 -4.07 2.60
C THR A 203 23.62 -4.24 4.08
N TYR A 204 24.06 -5.38 4.59
CA TYR A 204 24.01 -5.77 6.00
C TYR A 204 25.40 -6.19 6.45
N GLU A 205 26.01 -5.38 7.30
CA GLU A 205 27.38 -5.62 7.80
C GLU A 205 27.36 -6.32 9.15
N ASN A 206 28.40 -7.14 9.38
CA ASN A 206 28.68 -7.82 10.64
C ASN A 206 27.49 -8.61 11.20
N LEU A 207 26.83 -9.40 10.36
CA LEU A 207 25.72 -10.26 10.77
C LEU A 207 26.20 -11.44 11.62
N SER A 208 25.45 -11.76 12.67
CA SER A 208 25.73 -12.88 13.58
C SER A 208 24.64 -13.94 13.51
N LEU A 209 25.01 -15.19 13.73
CA LEU A 209 24.08 -16.30 13.98
C LEU A 209 23.72 -16.44 15.48
N ASN A 210 24.34 -15.65 16.37
CA ASN A 210 24.01 -15.62 17.79
C ASN A 210 22.68 -14.90 18.02
N ALA A 211 21.63 -15.63 18.41
CA ALA A 211 20.28 -15.10 18.62
C ALA A 211 20.19 -14.04 19.74
N ALA A 212 21.15 -14.06 20.70
CA ALA A 212 21.23 -13.08 21.78
C ALA A 212 21.85 -11.74 21.29
N ALA A 213 22.62 -11.76 20.21
CA ALA A 213 23.31 -10.58 19.70
C ALA A 213 22.35 -9.55 19.09
N ALA A 214 22.73 -8.27 19.20
CA ALA A 214 21.99 -7.17 18.56
C ALA A 214 22.08 -7.22 17.02
N ASN A 215 23.15 -7.79 16.48
CA ASN A 215 23.41 -7.98 15.06
C ASN A 215 22.96 -9.37 14.53
N TYR A 216 22.08 -10.06 15.27
CA TYR A 216 21.49 -11.32 14.83
C TYR A 216 20.76 -11.16 13.49
N ILE A 217 21.01 -12.07 12.56
CA ILE A 217 20.56 -11.95 11.17
C ILE A 217 19.04 -11.75 11.06
N GLU A 218 18.21 -12.52 11.75
CA GLU A 218 16.75 -12.37 11.65
C GLU A 218 16.26 -11.01 12.16
N LYS A 219 16.86 -10.48 13.24
CA LYS A 219 16.53 -9.14 13.75
C LYS A 219 16.91 -8.05 12.76
N ARG A 220 18.08 -8.17 12.14
CA ARG A 220 18.59 -7.18 11.18
C ARG A 220 17.80 -7.16 9.88
N LEU A 221 17.35 -8.32 9.40
CA LEU A 221 16.65 -8.46 8.13
C LEU A 221 15.11 -8.36 8.22
N THR A 222 14.56 -8.12 9.40
CA THR A 222 13.11 -7.93 9.59
C THR A 222 12.52 -6.90 8.62
N ARG A 223 13.29 -5.84 8.31
CA ARG A 223 12.88 -4.72 7.44
C ARG A 223 13.41 -4.82 6.01
N SER A 224 14.02 -5.93 5.61
CA SER A 224 14.43 -6.12 4.22
C SER A 224 13.21 -6.04 3.29
N ALA A 225 13.33 -5.28 2.21
CA ALA A 225 12.31 -5.20 1.16
C ALA A 225 12.44 -6.35 0.14
N LEU A 226 13.62 -6.98 0.07
CA LEU A 226 13.95 -7.97 -0.96
C LEU A 226 13.84 -9.42 -0.48
N ILE A 227 14.20 -9.72 0.79
CA ILE A 227 14.27 -11.09 1.29
C ILE A 227 13.65 -11.27 2.69
N LYS A 228 13.35 -12.52 3.00
CA LYS A 228 13.08 -13.03 4.36
C LYS A 228 14.16 -14.06 4.68
N VAL A 229 14.57 -14.11 5.94
CA VAL A 229 15.57 -15.08 6.41
C VAL A 229 15.07 -15.75 7.68
N GLU A 230 15.32 -17.04 7.79
CA GLU A 230 15.13 -17.86 8.98
C GLU A 230 16.42 -18.62 9.26
N HIS A 231 16.92 -18.55 10.49
CA HIS A 231 18.09 -19.28 10.96
C HIS A 231 17.67 -20.61 11.58
N ASN A 232 18.22 -21.70 11.09
CA ASN A 232 18.01 -23.03 11.67
C ASN A 232 18.96 -23.26 12.87
N PRO A 233 18.46 -23.23 14.12
CA PRO A 233 19.31 -23.40 15.30
C PRO A 233 19.89 -24.81 15.45
N ALA A 234 19.38 -25.81 14.74
CA ALA A 234 19.90 -27.18 14.70
C ALA A 234 21.09 -27.34 13.74
N ALA A 235 21.53 -26.27 13.09
CA ALA A 235 22.63 -26.26 12.15
C ALA A 235 23.97 -26.59 12.84
N PRO A 236 24.99 -27.09 12.11
CA PRO A 236 26.31 -27.33 12.63
C PRO A 236 26.92 -26.11 13.31
N VAL A 237 27.65 -26.32 14.39
CA VAL A 237 28.42 -25.27 15.06
C VAL A 237 29.73 -25.05 14.32
N GLY A 238 30.08 -23.80 14.03
CA GLY A 238 31.31 -23.48 13.30
C GLY A 238 31.48 -21.99 13.04
N VAL A 239 32.47 -21.64 12.24
CA VAL A 239 32.66 -20.27 11.75
C VAL A 239 31.46 -19.90 10.89
N PRO A 240 30.68 -18.84 11.23
CA PRO A 240 29.41 -18.53 10.55
C PRO A 240 29.51 -18.44 9.04
N PHE A 241 30.51 -17.76 8.53
CA PHE A 241 30.71 -17.64 7.08
C PHE A 241 30.96 -19.01 6.42
N ASP A 242 31.84 -19.83 6.99
CA ASP A 242 32.24 -21.12 6.40
C ASP A 242 31.09 -22.13 6.39
N ILE A 243 30.28 -22.16 7.47
CA ILE A 243 29.13 -23.08 7.52
C ILE A 243 28.02 -22.68 6.57
N ILE A 244 27.83 -21.37 6.29
CA ILE A 244 26.87 -20.89 5.28
C ILE A 244 27.40 -21.17 3.87
N ALA A 245 28.71 -21.00 3.64
CA ALA A 245 29.38 -21.23 2.37
C ALA A 245 29.42 -22.72 1.97
N GLY A 246 29.41 -23.63 2.96
CA GLY A 246 29.46 -25.08 2.70
C GLY A 246 30.72 -25.50 1.93
N ASP A 247 30.53 -26.02 0.71
CA ASP A 247 31.65 -26.45 -0.16
C ASP A 247 32.59 -25.31 -0.59
N LYS A 248 32.18 -24.05 -0.40
CA LYS A 248 32.97 -22.84 -0.67
C LYS A 248 33.63 -22.26 0.57
N ALA A 249 33.66 -23.01 1.68
CA ALA A 249 34.33 -22.61 2.90
C ALA A 249 35.81 -22.29 2.64
N GLY A 250 36.27 -21.14 3.15
CA GLY A 250 37.63 -20.63 2.91
C GLY A 250 37.80 -19.72 1.71
N GLU A 251 36.78 -19.49 0.90
CA GLU A 251 36.78 -18.42 -0.12
C GLU A 251 36.68 -17.04 0.56
N GLU A 252 37.09 -15.97 -0.15
CA GLU A 252 36.97 -14.60 0.35
C GLU A 252 35.53 -14.05 0.21
N GLU A 253 34.75 -14.61 -0.73
CA GLU A 253 33.35 -14.29 -0.96
C GLU A 253 32.63 -15.42 -1.71
N PHE A 254 31.33 -15.50 -1.57
CA PHE A 254 30.52 -16.39 -2.42
C PHE A 254 29.16 -15.79 -2.76
N TRP A 255 28.63 -16.19 -3.91
CA TRP A 255 27.33 -15.78 -4.42
C TRP A 255 26.30 -16.87 -4.22
N MET A 256 25.11 -16.44 -3.78
CA MET A 256 23.90 -17.28 -3.67
C MET A 256 22.80 -16.71 -4.57
N ALA A 257 22.12 -17.57 -5.29
CA ALA A 257 20.92 -17.23 -6.06
C ALA A 257 19.68 -17.81 -5.39
N LEU A 258 18.57 -17.10 -5.46
CA LEU A 258 17.25 -17.65 -5.16
C LEU A 258 16.66 -18.25 -6.44
N VAL A 259 15.88 -19.31 -6.31
CA VAL A 259 15.29 -20.06 -7.44
C VAL A 259 13.88 -20.55 -7.11
N GLY A 260 13.10 -20.91 -8.12
CA GLY A 260 11.79 -21.52 -7.96
C GLY A 260 10.66 -20.53 -7.68
N GLY A 261 10.88 -19.25 -7.95
CA GLY A 261 9.84 -18.23 -7.91
C GLY A 261 8.77 -18.47 -8.98
N SER A 262 7.51 -18.22 -8.66
CA SER A 262 6.40 -18.35 -9.60
C SER A 262 5.33 -17.29 -9.35
N ASP A 263 4.84 -16.68 -10.43
CA ASP A 263 3.69 -15.76 -10.39
C ASP A 263 2.35 -16.50 -10.23
N GLY A 264 2.37 -17.84 -10.28
CA GLY A 264 1.20 -18.69 -10.26
C GLY A 264 0.44 -18.73 -11.58
N SER A 265 -0.69 -19.41 -11.58
CA SER A 265 -1.55 -19.59 -12.75
C SER A 265 -2.74 -18.63 -12.70
N LEU A 266 -2.97 -17.84 -13.75
CA LEU A 266 -4.18 -17.00 -13.84
C LEU A 266 -5.48 -17.83 -13.80
N GLY A 267 -5.45 -19.11 -14.20
CA GLY A 267 -6.59 -20.00 -14.09
C GLY A 267 -6.94 -20.40 -12.65
N ALA A 268 -6.02 -20.26 -11.72
CA ALA A 268 -6.26 -20.48 -10.29
C ALA A 268 -6.79 -19.22 -9.57
N LEU A 269 -6.69 -18.04 -10.22
CA LEU A 269 -7.16 -16.77 -9.67
C LEU A 269 -8.70 -16.71 -9.70
N SER A 270 -9.27 -16.30 -8.59
CA SER A 270 -10.72 -16.20 -8.40
C SER A 270 -11.14 -14.87 -7.80
N ALA A 271 -12.44 -14.59 -7.79
CA ALA A 271 -12.98 -13.42 -7.10
C ALA A 271 -12.61 -13.39 -5.61
N ALA A 272 -12.48 -14.55 -4.95
CA ALA A 272 -12.12 -14.65 -3.54
C ALA A 272 -10.73 -14.07 -3.25
N ASP A 273 -9.78 -14.19 -4.16
CA ASP A 273 -8.42 -13.66 -4.00
C ASP A 273 -8.41 -12.12 -3.99
N PHE A 274 -9.28 -11.49 -4.78
CA PHE A 274 -9.48 -10.03 -4.76
C PHE A 274 -10.28 -9.58 -3.53
N MET A 275 -11.33 -10.30 -3.16
CA MET A 275 -12.11 -10.01 -1.95
C MET A 275 -11.25 -10.11 -0.70
N GLY A 276 -10.33 -11.06 -0.70
CA GLY A 276 -9.36 -11.30 0.36
C GLY A 276 -9.94 -11.94 1.61
N GLU A 277 -9.07 -12.21 2.57
CA GLU A 277 -9.38 -12.85 3.84
C GLU A 277 -9.09 -11.92 5.01
N ASP A 278 -9.92 -11.99 6.06
CA ASP A 278 -9.65 -11.37 7.34
C ASP A 278 -8.99 -12.38 8.29
N ARG A 279 -7.67 -12.37 8.31
CA ARG A 279 -6.84 -13.20 9.19
C ARG A 279 -6.42 -12.46 10.47
N GLY A 280 -7.08 -11.33 10.75
CA GLY A 280 -6.76 -10.44 11.86
C GLY A 280 -5.85 -9.26 11.45
N PRO A 281 -5.63 -8.32 12.40
CA PRO A 281 -4.82 -7.11 12.14
C PRO A 281 -3.43 -7.44 11.60
N GLY A 282 -3.02 -6.75 10.54
CA GLY A 282 -1.72 -6.94 9.89
C GLY A 282 -1.56 -8.22 9.07
N LYS A 283 -2.63 -9.02 8.89
CA LYS A 283 -2.64 -10.26 8.08
C LYS A 283 -3.80 -10.33 7.10
N ARG A 284 -4.48 -9.21 6.87
CA ARG A 284 -5.56 -9.11 5.90
C ARG A 284 -5.04 -9.09 4.48
N THR A 285 -5.82 -9.64 3.55
CA THR A 285 -5.47 -9.69 2.12
C THR A 285 -6.56 -9.03 1.26
N GLY A 286 -6.28 -8.78 -0.02
CA GLY A 286 -7.24 -8.26 -0.97
C GLY A 286 -7.89 -6.95 -0.54
N ILE A 287 -9.19 -6.78 -0.85
CA ILE A 287 -9.99 -5.60 -0.44
C ILE A 287 -9.99 -5.44 1.08
N LYS A 288 -10.00 -6.55 1.85
CA LYS A 288 -10.04 -6.48 3.32
C LYS A 288 -8.76 -5.91 3.94
N ALA A 289 -7.63 -5.92 3.23
CA ALA A 289 -6.40 -5.28 3.69
C ALA A 289 -6.57 -3.77 3.92
N PHE A 290 -7.52 -3.13 3.25
CA PHE A 290 -7.81 -1.71 3.41
C PHE A 290 -8.68 -1.37 4.62
N ILE A 291 -9.20 -2.34 5.38
CA ILE A 291 -10.02 -2.09 6.57
C ILE A 291 -9.26 -1.26 7.61
N ASP A 292 -7.97 -1.56 7.81
CA ASP A 292 -7.12 -0.89 8.80
C ASP A 292 -6.52 0.44 8.30
N ASN A 293 -6.88 0.89 7.11
CA ASN A 293 -6.34 2.12 6.51
C ASN A 293 -7.41 3.20 6.44
N ASP A 294 -7.43 4.10 7.41
CA ASP A 294 -8.40 5.21 7.49
C ASP A 294 -8.10 6.38 6.55
N GLU A 295 -6.95 6.39 5.87
CA GLU A 295 -6.57 7.49 4.99
C GLU A 295 -7.15 7.38 3.58
N VAL A 296 -7.52 6.17 3.15
CA VAL A 296 -8.07 5.91 1.82
C VAL A 296 -9.51 6.44 1.74
N SER A 297 -9.75 7.31 0.77
CA SER A 297 -11.06 7.93 0.52
C SER A 297 -11.71 7.51 -0.80
N ILE A 298 -10.94 6.93 -1.73
CA ILE A 298 -11.44 6.44 -3.03
C ILE A 298 -10.77 5.10 -3.34
N MET A 299 -11.51 4.12 -3.85
CA MET A 299 -10.95 2.81 -4.17
C MET A 299 -11.31 2.34 -5.57
N ALA A 300 -10.40 1.58 -6.19
CA ALA A 300 -10.65 0.82 -7.42
C ALA A 300 -9.87 -0.50 -7.45
N VAL A 301 -10.39 -1.45 -8.24
CA VAL A 301 -9.70 -2.66 -8.67
C VAL A 301 -9.62 -2.61 -10.20
N PRO A 302 -8.60 -1.93 -10.76
CA PRO A 302 -8.56 -1.58 -12.18
C PRO A 302 -8.65 -2.77 -13.11
N GLY A 303 -9.63 -2.74 -14.04
CA GLY A 303 -9.84 -3.77 -15.06
C GLY A 303 -10.47 -5.07 -14.56
N VAL A 304 -10.66 -5.25 -13.26
CA VAL A 304 -11.37 -6.41 -12.71
C VAL A 304 -12.87 -6.10 -12.69
N THR A 305 -13.56 -6.61 -13.69
CA THR A 305 -14.99 -6.33 -13.93
C THR A 305 -15.91 -7.47 -13.50
N ASP A 306 -15.38 -8.48 -12.80
CA ASP A 306 -16.20 -9.55 -12.19
C ASP A 306 -17.19 -8.93 -11.21
N PRO A 307 -18.51 -9.18 -11.38
CA PRO A 307 -19.56 -8.63 -10.52
C PRO A 307 -19.36 -8.93 -9.03
N ASN A 308 -18.81 -10.11 -8.66
CA ASN A 308 -18.60 -10.46 -7.27
C ASN A 308 -17.51 -9.58 -6.62
N VAL A 309 -16.42 -9.31 -7.34
CA VAL A 309 -15.35 -8.41 -6.88
C VAL A 309 -15.86 -6.99 -6.76
N GLN A 310 -16.60 -6.52 -7.76
CA GLN A 310 -17.16 -5.16 -7.77
C GLN A 310 -18.19 -4.97 -6.65
N LEU A 311 -19.08 -5.94 -6.42
CA LEU A 311 -20.03 -5.90 -5.30
C LEU A 311 -19.33 -5.94 -3.95
N ALA A 312 -18.27 -6.73 -3.80
CA ALA A 312 -17.47 -6.77 -2.58
C ALA A 312 -16.79 -5.42 -2.30
N LEU A 313 -16.27 -4.75 -3.35
CA LEU A 313 -15.69 -3.41 -3.22
C LEU A 313 -16.74 -2.36 -2.81
N VAL A 314 -17.94 -2.42 -3.40
CA VAL A 314 -19.07 -1.55 -3.04
C VAL A 314 -19.48 -1.77 -1.59
N ALA A 315 -19.70 -3.02 -1.19
CA ALA A 315 -20.05 -3.38 0.19
C ALA A 315 -18.98 -2.95 1.19
N HIS A 316 -17.69 -3.05 0.84
CA HIS A 316 -16.59 -2.54 1.67
C HIS A 316 -16.70 -1.01 1.87
N CYS A 317 -17.00 -0.25 0.82
CA CYS A 317 -17.18 1.21 0.91
C CYS A 317 -18.42 1.59 1.74
N GLU A 318 -19.54 0.89 1.57
CA GLU A 318 -20.78 1.09 2.33
C GLU A 318 -20.59 0.80 3.83
N ASN A 319 -19.94 -0.33 4.16
CA ASN A 319 -19.73 -0.73 5.55
C ASN A 319 -18.80 0.24 6.30
N LEU A 320 -17.79 0.77 5.64
CA LEU A 320 -16.84 1.70 6.26
C LEU A 320 -17.33 3.16 6.23
N THR A 321 -18.23 3.51 5.32
CA THR A 321 -18.80 4.87 5.16
C THR A 321 -17.76 5.99 4.98
N SER A 322 -16.49 5.65 4.81
CA SER A 322 -15.36 6.59 4.74
C SER A 322 -14.77 6.75 3.35
N ARG A 323 -15.22 5.95 2.37
CA ARG A 323 -14.62 5.87 1.04
C ARG A 323 -15.63 5.60 -0.06
N PHE A 324 -15.21 5.83 -1.30
CA PHE A 324 -16.04 5.76 -2.50
C PHE A 324 -15.43 4.84 -3.55
N ALA A 325 -16.21 3.94 -4.15
CA ALA A 325 -15.75 3.00 -5.17
C ALA A 325 -15.87 3.59 -6.59
N VAL A 326 -14.82 3.43 -7.40
CA VAL A 326 -14.82 3.72 -8.83
C VAL A 326 -14.71 2.39 -9.58
N LEU A 327 -15.73 2.08 -10.40
CA LEU A 327 -15.89 0.80 -11.06
C LEU A 327 -15.73 0.94 -12.57
N ASP A 328 -15.09 -0.05 -13.19
CA ASP A 328 -14.94 -0.16 -14.63
C ASP A 328 -16.05 -1.07 -15.20
N ILE A 329 -16.54 -0.76 -16.40
CA ILE A 329 -17.45 -1.64 -17.16
C ILE A 329 -16.58 -2.56 -18.03
N PRO A 330 -16.97 -3.85 -18.22
CA PRO A 330 -16.26 -4.76 -19.11
C PRO A 330 -16.05 -4.16 -20.51
N ARG A 331 -14.83 -4.29 -21.03
CA ARG A 331 -14.45 -3.66 -22.31
C ARG A 331 -15.27 -4.12 -23.51
N GLU A 332 -15.68 -5.37 -23.50
CA GLU A 332 -16.47 -5.99 -24.57
C GLU A 332 -17.91 -5.47 -24.64
N LEU A 333 -18.45 -4.90 -23.57
CA LEU A 333 -19.81 -4.38 -23.53
C LEU A 333 -19.87 -2.99 -24.16
N LYS A 334 -20.28 -2.92 -25.42
CA LYS A 334 -20.32 -1.66 -26.21
C LYS A 334 -21.72 -1.20 -26.55
N SER A 335 -22.70 -2.11 -26.56
CA SER A 335 -24.09 -1.72 -26.82
C SER A 335 -24.71 -1.04 -25.59
N VAL A 336 -25.58 -0.07 -25.79
CA VAL A 336 -26.35 0.60 -24.73
C VAL A 336 -27.04 -0.40 -23.82
N ALA A 337 -27.62 -1.45 -24.39
CA ALA A 337 -28.36 -2.48 -23.66
C ALA A 337 -27.43 -3.31 -22.73
N ASP A 338 -26.25 -3.72 -23.23
CA ASP A 338 -25.31 -4.52 -22.45
C ASP A 338 -24.68 -3.70 -21.32
N VAL A 339 -24.30 -2.44 -21.59
CA VAL A 339 -23.82 -1.49 -20.61
C VAL A 339 -24.87 -1.26 -19.50
N GLN A 340 -26.15 -1.09 -19.86
CA GLN A 340 -27.23 -0.99 -18.88
C GLN A 340 -27.40 -2.25 -18.06
N LYS A 341 -27.30 -3.43 -18.69
CA LYS A 341 -27.40 -4.71 -18.00
C LYS A 341 -26.34 -4.85 -16.92
N HIS A 342 -25.09 -4.50 -17.23
CA HIS A 342 -24.01 -4.51 -16.23
C HIS A 342 -24.26 -3.45 -15.14
N ARG A 343 -24.68 -2.24 -15.51
CA ARG A 343 -25.02 -1.18 -14.55
C ARG A 343 -26.11 -1.61 -13.56
N ASN A 344 -27.09 -2.36 -13.98
CA ASN A 344 -28.24 -2.77 -13.15
C ASN A 344 -27.86 -3.80 -12.06
N ILE A 345 -26.62 -4.31 -12.05
CA ILE A 345 -26.10 -5.15 -10.97
C ILE A 345 -25.94 -4.35 -9.66
N PHE A 346 -25.75 -3.03 -9.76
CA PHE A 346 -25.39 -2.17 -8.63
C PHE A 346 -26.52 -1.20 -8.29
N ASP A 347 -26.81 -1.05 -7.00
CA ASP A 347 -27.65 0.03 -6.48
C ASP A 347 -27.00 0.57 -5.19
N SER A 348 -26.10 1.53 -5.36
CA SER A 348 -25.32 2.10 -4.26
C SER A 348 -24.96 3.55 -4.56
N ASP A 349 -25.01 4.37 -3.54
CA ASP A 349 -24.53 5.74 -3.58
C ASP A 349 -23.05 5.89 -3.21
N TYR A 350 -22.39 4.77 -2.82
CA TYR A 350 -20.95 4.70 -2.57
C TYR A 350 -20.14 4.22 -3.76
N ALA A 351 -20.75 4.12 -4.95
CA ALA A 351 -20.07 3.68 -6.16
C ALA A 351 -20.45 4.49 -7.40
N ALA A 352 -19.55 4.58 -8.36
CA ALA A 352 -19.79 5.12 -9.70
C ALA A 352 -19.12 4.25 -10.76
N LEU A 353 -19.83 4.05 -11.89
CA LEU A 353 -19.39 3.30 -13.06
C LEU A 353 -18.92 4.24 -14.17
N TYR A 354 -17.81 3.90 -14.83
CA TYR A 354 -17.22 4.65 -15.92
C TYR A 354 -17.00 3.80 -17.17
N HIS A 355 -17.22 4.39 -18.33
CA HIS A 355 -17.10 3.78 -19.64
C HIS A 355 -16.91 4.87 -20.73
N PRO A 356 -16.28 4.61 -21.87
CA PRO A 356 -15.50 3.43 -22.28
C PRO A 356 -14.06 3.42 -21.76
N TRP A 357 -13.31 2.36 -22.12
CA TRP A 357 -11.89 2.24 -21.85
C TRP A 357 -11.08 3.26 -22.64
N LEU A 358 -9.94 3.64 -22.09
CA LEU A 358 -9.06 4.69 -22.59
C LEU A 358 -7.95 4.10 -23.45
N GLN A 359 -7.67 4.68 -24.61
CA GLN A 359 -6.51 4.35 -25.41
C GLN A 359 -5.31 5.16 -24.95
N VAL A 360 -4.23 4.48 -24.57
CA VAL A 360 -3.01 5.09 -24.07
C VAL A 360 -1.78 4.44 -24.69
N PHE A 361 -0.65 5.13 -24.66
CA PHE A 361 0.63 4.55 -25.10
C PHE A 361 1.17 3.60 -24.04
N ASP A 362 1.54 2.38 -24.46
CA ASP A 362 2.19 1.38 -23.63
C ASP A 362 3.71 1.48 -23.77
N PRO A 363 4.44 1.82 -22.69
CA PRO A 363 5.89 1.87 -22.72
C PRO A 363 6.57 0.49 -22.90
N LEU A 364 5.89 -0.59 -22.47
CA LEU A 364 6.42 -1.96 -22.56
C LEU A 364 6.45 -2.45 -24.01
N ASP A 365 5.30 -2.42 -24.68
CA ASP A 365 5.12 -2.93 -26.05
C ASP A 365 5.31 -1.85 -27.12
N LYS A 366 5.51 -0.58 -26.73
CA LYS A 366 5.67 0.60 -27.61
C LYS A 366 4.54 0.75 -28.63
N ARG A 367 3.31 0.45 -28.21
CA ARG A 367 2.09 0.55 -29.01
C ARG A 367 0.95 1.15 -28.18
N ASN A 368 -0.10 1.58 -28.84
CA ASN A 368 -1.31 2.01 -28.13
C ASN A 368 -2.10 0.77 -27.66
N ILE A 369 -2.51 0.79 -26.39
CA ILE A 369 -3.36 -0.21 -25.77
C ILE A 369 -4.60 0.44 -25.16
N PHE A 370 -5.56 -0.38 -24.76
CA PHE A 370 -6.72 0.07 -24.02
C PHE A 370 -6.57 -0.31 -22.55
N ILE A 371 -6.80 0.68 -21.67
CA ILE A 371 -6.77 0.51 -20.22
C ILE A 371 -8.11 0.91 -19.59
N PRO A 372 -8.46 0.33 -18.42
CA PRO A 372 -9.66 0.73 -17.69
C PRO A 372 -9.57 2.18 -17.22
N PRO A 373 -10.68 2.93 -17.22
CA PRO A 373 -10.66 4.35 -16.88
C PRO A 373 -10.45 4.68 -15.41
N SER A 374 -10.70 3.75 -14.47
CA SER A 374 -10.74 3.98 -13.03
C SER A 374 -9.52 4.73 -12.48
N GLY A 375 -8.30 4.37 -12.89
CA GLY A 375 -7.08 5.05 -12.45
C GLY A 375 -7.07 6.53 -12.83
N SER A 376 -7.35 6.85 -14.10
CA SER A 376 -7.47 8.24 -14.60
C SER A 376 -8.58 9.01 -13.91
N ILE A 377 -9.74 8.38 -13.70
CA ILE A 377 -10.91 8.99 -13.05
C ILE A 377 -10.60 9.37 -11.60
N ILE A 378 -9.97 8.48 -10.84
CA ILE A 378 -9.57 8.78 -9.45
C ILE A 378 -8.56 9.93 -9.41
N GLY A 379 -7.63 9.98 -10.37
CA GLY A 379 -6.73 11.13 -10.54
C GLY A 379 -7.47 12.44 -10.83
N ILE A 380 -8.51 12.39 -11.65
CA ILE A 380 -9.38 13.54 -11.93
C ILE A 380 -10.17 13.96 -10.69
N TYR A 381 -10.66 13.01 -9.88
CA TYR A 381 -11.29 13.32 -8.59
C TYR A 381 -10.32 14.09 -7.70
N ALA A 382 -9.12 13.59 -7.53
CA ALA A 382 -8.07 14.24 -6.73
C ALA A 382 -7.77 15.66 -7.26
N ARG A 383 -7.63 15.82 -8.57
CA ARG A 383 -7.41 17.14 -9.19
C ARG A 383 -8.56 18.10 -8.94
N SER A 384 -9.81 17.65 -9.14
CA SER A 384 -11.01 18.45 -8.92
C SER A 384 -11.13 18.89 -7.45
N ASP A 385 -10.89 17.96 -6.53
CA ASP A 385 -10.93 18.22 -5.09
C ASP A 385 -9.89 19.27 -4.68
N ASN A 386 -8.65 19.14 -5.18
CA ASN A 386 -7.55 20.04 -4.83
C ASN A 386 -7.70 21.43 -5.44
N THR A 387 -8.35 21.56 -6.60
CA THR A 387 -8.50 22.85 -7.31
C THR A 387 -9.78 23.58 -6.97
N ARG A 388 -10.86 22.87 -6.72
CA ARG A 388 -12.21 23.43 -6.55
C ARG A 388 -12.90 23.00 -5.26
N GLY A 389 -12.52 21.85 -4.70
CA GLY A 389 -13.17 21.21 -3.57
C GLY A 389 -14.04 20.02 -3.94
N VAL A 390 -14.25 19.12 -2.97
CA VAL A 390 -14.99 17.85 -3.13
C VAL A 390 -16.46 18.06 -3.59
N PHE A 391 -17.02 19.22 -3.32
CA PHE A 391 -18.38 19.57 -3.69
C PHE A 391 -18.57 19.84 -5.20
N LYS A 392 -17.49 20.07 -5.96
CA LYS A 392 -17.55 20.22 -7.42
C LYS A 392 -17.65 18.83 -8.06
N ALA A 393 -18.67 18.61 -8.89
CA ALA A 393 -18.80 17.36 -9.64
C ALA A 393 -17.55 17.11 -10.52
N PRO A 394 -16.94 15.90 -10.47
CA PRO A 394 -15.73 15.57 -11.23
C PRO A 394 -16.07 15.24 -12.69
N ALA A 395 -16.78 16.13 -13.34
CA ALA A 395 -17.19 16.04 -14.74
C ALA A 395 -16.84 17.31 -15.50
N ASN A 396 -16.86 17.21 -16.82
CA ASN A 396 -16.32 18.19 -17.75
C ASN A 396 -14.82 18.43 -17.53
N GLU A 397 -14.11 17.39 -17.11
CA GLU A 397 -12.67 17.37 -16.85
C GLU A 397 -11.94 16.63 -17.97
N VAL A 398 -10.79 17.16 -18.39
CA VAL A 398 -9.95 16.52 -19.44
C VAL A 398 -9.25 15.30 -18.86
N VAL A 399 -9.27 14.19 -19.59
CA VAL A 399 -8.46 13.00 -19.33
C VAL A 399 -7.10 13.20 -19.97
N ARG A 400 -6.05 13.30 -19.14
CA ARG A 400 -4.68 13.51 -19.59
C ARG A 400 -4.04 12.20 -20.04
N ALA A 401 -3.07 12.28 -20.96
CA ALA A 401 -2.33 11.15 -21.54
C ALA A 401 -3.23 10.08 -22.17
N CYS A 402 -4.42 10.47 -22.66
CA CYS A 402 -5.34 9.62 -23.38
C CYS A 402 -5.39 10.06 -24.84
N VAL A 403 -5.13 9.15 -25.76
CA VAL A 403 -5.05 9.43 -27.21
C VAL A 403 -6.32 9.03 -27.96
N GLY A 404 -7.19 8.21 -27.37
CA GLY A 404 -8.43 7.73 -27.96
C GLY A 404 -9.33 7.02 -26.96
N LEU A 405 -10.43 6.50 -27.45
CA LEU A 405 -11.41 5.73 -26.69
C LEU A 405 -11.70 4.41 -27.42
N ASP A 406 -12.00 3.35 -26.68
CA ASP A 406 -12.32 2.03 -27.25
C ASP A 406 -13.64 2.05 -28.06
N CYS A 407 -14.61 2.87 -27.65
CA CYS A 407 -15.81 3.19 -28.42
C CYS A 407 -16.25 4.63 -28.16
N GLN A 408 -17.07 5.17 -29.07
CA GLN A 408 -17.57 6.55 -28.96
C GLN A 408 -19.10 6.53 -28.93
N TYR A 409 -19.66 7.13 -27.89
CA TYR A 409 -21.10 7.29 -27.74
C TYR A 409 -21.57 8.67 -28.25
N ASN A 410 -22.66 8.68 -28.99
CA ASN A 410 -23.30 9.91 -29.46
C ASN A 410 -24.16 10.56 -28.36
N LYS A 411 -24.74 11.70 -28.65
CA LYS A 411 -25.59 12.43 -27.70
C LYS A 411 -26.83 11.64 -27.29
N GLY A 412 -27.50 10.94 -28.22
CA GLY A 412 -28.69 10.15 -27.92
C GLY A 412 -28.39 8.97 -26.96
N GLU A 413 -27.28 8.29 -27.16
CA GLU A 413 -26.80 7.21 -26.27
C GLU A 413 -26.42 7.75 -24.88
N GLN A 414 -25.76 8.93 -24.82
CA GLN A 414 -25.50 9.64 -23.59
C GLN A 414 -26.80 9.98 -22.83
N ASP A 415 -27.82 10.47 -23.54
CA ASP A 415 -29.09 10.85 -22.93
C ASP A 415 -29.87 9.65 -22.36
N ILE A 416 -29.54 8.42 -22.82
CA ILE A 416 -30.06 7.17 -22.27
C ILE A 416 -29.23 6.66 -21.07
N LEU A 417 -27.91 6.66 -21.20
CA LEU A 417 -27.00 6.02 -20.24
C LEU A 417 -26.75 6.87 -18.97
N ASN A 418 -26.60 8.20 -19.14
CA ASN A 418 -26.32 9.10 -18.03
C ASN A 418 -27.44 9.11 -16.96
N PRO A 419 -28.74 9.19 -17.31
CA PRO A 419 -29.82 9.08 -16.31
C PRO A 419 -29.84 7.77 -15.54
N LYS A 420 -29.25 6.70 -16.10
CA LYS A 420 -29.13 5.40 -15.45
C LYS A 420 -27.90 5.29 -14.55
N GLY A 421 -27.03 6.30 -14.47
CA GLY A 421 -25.84 6.30 -13.63
C GLY A 421 -24.61 5.67 -14.30
N VAL A 422 -24.54 5.66 -15.62
CA VAL A 422 -23.32 5.34 -16.38
C VAL A 422 -22.63 6.66 -16.75
N ASN A 423 -21.41 6.86 -16.24
CA ASN A 423 -20.65 8.07 -16.51
C ASN A 423 -19.78 7.86 -17.75
N LEU A 424 -20.17 8.47 -18.86
CA LEU A 424 -19.46 8.33 -20.11
C LEU A 424 -18.24 9.25 -20.18
N ILE A 425 -17.18 8.74 -20.81
CA ILE A 425 -16.02 9.52 -21.26
C ILE A 425 -16.20 9.74 -22.76
N ARG A 426 -16.10 11.00 -23.19
CA ARG A 426 -16.39 11.38 -24.56
C ARG A 426 -15.29 12.23 -25.18
N SER A 427 -15.11 12.11 -26.49
CA SER A 427 -14.24 12.97 -27.28
C SER A 427 -15.01 14.14 -27.86
N PHE A 428 -14.51 15.35 -27.67
CA PHE A 428 -15.08 16.59 -28.21
C PHE A 428 -14.09 17.27 -29.13
N THR A 429 -14.53 17.62 -30.33
CA THR A 429 -13.70 18.31 -31.32
C THR A 429 -13.16 19.63 -30.74
N GLY A 430 -11.84 19.80 -30.75
CA GLY A 430 -11.18 20.99 -30.20
C GLY A 430 -11.11 21.09 -28.67
N GLN A 431 -11.73 20.17 -27.92
CA GLN A 431 -11.74 20.20 -26.46
C GLN A 431 -11.13 18.93 -25.82
N GLY A 432 -10.79 17.92 -26.64
CA GLY A 432 -10.18 16.69 -26.21
C GLY A 432 -11.15 15.69 -25.57
N ILE A 433 -10.58 14.69 -24.92
CA ILE A 433 -11.32 13.62 -24.25
C ILE A 433 -11.67 14.07 -22.84
N ARG A 434 -12.95 13.98 -22.47
CA ARG A 434 -13.47 14.49 -21.19
C ARG A 434 -14.40 13.49 -20.52
N VAL A 435 -14.39 13.52 -19.20
CA VAL A 435 -15.41 12.87 -18.36
C VAL A 435 -16.72 13.65 -18.52
N TRP A 436 -17.81 12.97 -18.89
CA TRP A 436 -19.10 13.62 -19.23
C TRP A 436 -20.27 13.07 -18.43
N GLY A 437 -20.02 12.72 -17.15
CA GLY A 437 -21.02 12.27 -16.19
C GLY A 437 -20.47 12.33 -14.77
N ALA A 438 -21.38 12.50 -13.80
CA ALA A 438 -21.04 12.56 -12.37
C ALA A 438 -22.13 11.96 -11.48
N ARG A 439 -22.67 10.81 -11.90
CA ARG A 439 -23.74 10.11 -11.18
C ARG A 439 -23.20 8.88 -10.46
N THR A 440 -23.77 8.62 -9.28
CA THR A 440 -23.58 7.38 -8.53
C THR A 440 -24.37 6.23 -9.17
N CYS A 441 -24.16 5.03 -8.64
CA CYS A 441 -24.97 3.86 -8.97
C CYS A 441 -26.31 3.82 -8.23
N SER A 442 -26.70 4.87 -7.48
CA SER A 442 -27.91 4.85 -6.67
C SER A 442 -29.18 5.09 -7.50
N SER A 443 -30.22 4.34 -7.15
CA SER A 443 -31.60 4.60 -7.59
C SER A 443 -32.26 5.75 -6.81
N ASN A 444 -31.70 6.13 -5.64
CA ASN A 444 -32.21 7.21 -4.80
C ASN A 444 -31.83 8.59 -5.38
N ALA A 445 -32.84 9.38 -5.71
CA ALA A 445 -32.68 10.72 -6.31
C ALA A 445 -31.91 11.71 -5.39
N ILE A 446 -31.88 11.51 -4.08
CA ILE A 446 -31.15 12.37 -3.15
C ILE A 446 -29.65 12.16 -3.30
N TRP A 447 -29.22 10.92 -3.50
CA TRP A 447 -27.84 10.49 -3.56
C TRP A 447 -27.29 10.23 -4.97
N LYS A 448 -27.99 10.70 -6.00
CA LYS A 448 -27.64 10.42 -7.39
C LYS A 448 -26.33 11.07 -7.88
N TYR A 449 -25.79 12.06 -7.16
CA TYR A 449 -24.58 12.77 -7.57
C TYR A 449 -23.35 12.39 -6.75
N ILE A 450 -22.23 12.14 -7.42
CA ILE A 450 -20.95 11.76 -6.84
C ILE A 450 -20.44 12.82 -5.87
N ASN A 451 -20.48 14.10 -6.26
CA ASN A 451 -20.01 15.19 -5.41
C ASN A 451 -20.84 15.34 -4.12
N VAL A 452 -22.13 15.05 -4.16
CA VAL A 452 -23.00 15.08 -2.98
C VAL A 452 -22.57 13.98 -1.99
N ARG A 453 -22.49 12.70 -2.45
CA ARG A 453 -22.08 11.60 -1.57
C ARG A 453 -20.66 11.82 -1.03
N ARG A 454 -19.72 12.24 -1.87
CA ARG A 454 -18.34 12.47 -1.43
C ARG A 454 -18.22 13.66 -0.48
N LEU A 455 -19.03 14.71 -0.66
CA LEU A 455 -19.12 15.79 0.31
C LEU A 455 -19.61 15.29 1.68
N PHE A 456 -20.62 14.42 1.72
CA PHE A 456 -21.10 13.84 2.99
C PHE A 456 -20.04 12.96 3.65
N ILE A 457 -19.33 12.10 2.89
CA ILE A 457 -18.21 11.34 3.41
C ILE A 457 -17.16 12.29 4.04
N PHE A 458 -16.82 13.37 3.35
CA PHE A 458 -15.89 14.38 3.87
C PHE A 458 -16.38 15.01 5.18
N LEU A 459 -17.65 15.41 5.25
CA LEU A 459 -18.25 16.02 6.45
C LEU A 459 -18.28 15.02 7.60
N GLU A 460 -18.78 13.82 7.37
CA GLU A 460 -18.90 12.74 8.36
C GLU A 460 -17.54 12.37 8.96
N GLN A 461 -16.53 12.13 8.10
CA GLN A 461 -15.18 11.77 8.58
C GLN A 461 -14.46 12.94 9.27
N SER A 462 -14.63 14.17 8.78
CA SER A 462 -14.04 15.37 9.41
C SER A 462 -14.63 15.62 10.78
N ILE A 463 -15.95 15.50 10.91
CA ILE A 463 -16.65 15.68 12.19
C ILE A 463 -16.27 14.55 13.15
N LYS A 464 -16.29 13.28 12.71
CA LYS A 464 -15.89 12.12 13.50
C LYS A 464 -14.47 12.32 14.08
N ASN A 465 -13.48 12.58 13.21
CA ASN A 465 -12.10 12.75 13.64
C ASN A 465 -11.89 13.98 14.50
N GLY A 466 -12.57 15.08 14.18
CA GLY A 466 -12.47 16.33 14.92
C GLY A 466 -13.24 16.35 16.24
N SER A 467 -14.04 15.33 16.54
CA SER A 467 -14.80 15.18 17.79
C SER A 467 -14.29 14.09 18.73
N ASN A 468 -13.16 13.41 18.42
CA ASN A 468 -12.59 12.35 19.27
C ASN A 468 -12.30 12.81 20.70
N TRP A 469 -12.01 14.08 20.93
CA TRP A 469 -11.78 14.67 22.25
C TRP A 469 -13.04 14.69 23.15
N VAL A 470 -14.22 14.45 22.59
CA VAL A 470 -15.51 14.41 23.34
C VAL A 470 -15.64 13.12 24.15
N VAL A 471 -14.99 12.06 23.68
CA VAL A 471 -15.07 10.73 24.30
C VAL A 471 -14.45 10.76 25.69
N PHE A 472 -15.20 10.26 26.69
CA PHE A 472 -14.87 10.28 28.14
C PHE A 472 -14.92 11.66 28.82
N GLU A 473 -15.36 12.73 28.13
CA GLU A 473 -15.65 14.00 28.80
C GLU A 473 -16.99 13.90 29.59
N PRO A 474 -17.17 14.69 30.68
CA PRO A 474 -18.45 14.74 31.38
C PRO A 474 -19.61 15.16 30.45
N ASN A 475 -20.65 14.34 30.37
CA ASN A 475 -21.81 14.56 29.48
C ASN A 475 -22.77 15.60 30.05
N ASP A 476 -22.40 16.87 29.96
CA ASP A 476 -23.15 18.01 30.48
C ASP A 476 -23.43 19.10 29.44
N GLU A 477 -24.21 20.11 29.82
CA GLU A 477 -24.58 21.22 28.94
C GLU A 477 -23.36 22.05 28.46
N ARG A 478 -22.27 22.05 29.24
CA ARG A 478 -21.03 22.76 28.86
C ARG A 478 -20.32 22.02 27.70
N LEU A 479 -20.27 20.70 27.81
CA LEU A 479 -19.73 19.85 26.71
C LEU A 479 -20.59 20.02 25.47
N TRP A 480 -21.92 19.97 25.57
CA TRP A 480 -22.82 20.10 24.41
C TRP A 480 -22.62 21.42 23.68
N ALA A 481 -22.55 22.54 24.42
CA ALA A 481 -22.30 23.86 23.86
C ALA A 481 -20.93 23.95 23.13
N ARG A 482 -19.90 23.28 23.69
CA ARG A 482 -18.57 23.22 23.09
C ARG A 482 -18.56 22.39 21.80
N VAL A 483 -19.22 21.24 21.78
CA VAL A 483 -19.40 20.39 20.60
C VAL A 483 -20.13 21.15 19.50
N GLN A 484 -21.29 21.74 19.83
CA GLN A 484 -22.09 22.52 18.89
C GLN A 484 -21.28 23.64 18.25
N ARG A 485 -20.56 24.43 19.05
CA ARG A 485 -19.72 25.52 18.56
C ARG A 485 -18.60 25.06 17.64
N THR A 486 -17.96 23.93 17.97
CA THR A 486 -16.85 23.37 17.20
C THR A 486 -17.33 22.91 15.83
N ILE A 487 -18.46 22.18 15.77
CA ILE A 487 -19.04 21.70 14.52
C ILE A 487 -19.62 22.85 13.71
N TYR A 488 -20.31 23.81 14.34
CA TYR A 488 -20.82 25.02 13.68
C TYR A 488 -19.70 25.80 12.99
N SER A 489 -18.60 26.02 13.69
CA SER A 489 -17.43 26.72 13.13
C SER A 489 -16.84 26.01 11.91
N PHE A 490 -16.76 24.69 11.94
CA PHE A 490 -16.32 23.88 10.80
C PHE A 490 -17.28 24.00 9.61
N LEU A 491 -18.58 23.81 9.81
CA LEU A 491 -19.60 23.90 8.75
C LEU A 491 -19.71 25.33 8.18
N LEU A 492 -19.50 26.35 9.01
CA LEU A 492 -19.41 27.75 8.54
C LEU A 492 -18.26 27.93 7.55
N GLY A 493 -17.10 27.29 7.80
CA GLY A 493 -15.98 27.27 6.85
C GLY A 493 -16.33 26.55 5.56
N VAL A 494 -17.00 25.42 5.64
CA VAL A 494 -17.48 24.63 4.46
C VAL A 494 -18.49 25.43 3.63
N TRP A 495 -19.43 26.11 4.27
CA TRP A 495 -20.39 26.99 3.59
C TRP A 495 -19.70 28.18 2.90
N ARG A 496 -18.77 28.87 3.59
CA ARG A 496 -17.99 29.96 2.99
C ARG A 496 -17.16 29.50 1.81
N GLY A 497 -16.72 28.24 1.82
CA GLY A 497 -16.04 27.59 0.70
C GLY A 497 -16.94 27.30 -0.50
N GLY A 498 -18.27 27.53 -0.39
CA GLY A 498 -19.23 27.34 -1.48
C GLY A 498 -19.77 25.92 -1.62
N ALA A 499 -19.55 25.03 -0.65
CA ALA A 499 -19.99 23.65 -0.69
C ALA A 499 -21.47 23.45 -0.30
N LEU A 500 -22.06 24.41 0.41
CA LEU A 500 -23.43 24.38 0.87
C LEU A 500 -24.26 25.52 0.24
N MET A 501 -25.52 25.24 -0.04
CA MET A 501 -26.50 26.19 -0.55
C MET A 501 -27.02 27.09 0.57
N GLY A 502 -27.51 28.26 0.25
CA GLY A 502 -28.16 29.23 1.15
C GLY A 502 -27.41 30.57 1.20
N GLY A 503 -28.13 31.66 1.27
CA GLY A 503 -27.60 33.02 1.41
C GLY A 503 -27.11 33.33 2.81
N THR A 504 -27.58 32.60 3.81
CA THR A 504 -27.19 32.70 5.20
C THR A 504 -26.77 31.33 5.76
N PRO A 505 -25.98 31.28 6.84
CA PRO A 505 -25.59 30.02 7.47
C PRO A 505 -26.80 29.18 7.89
N ASP A 506 -27.85 29.81 8.40
CA ASP A 506 -29.05 29.12 8.91
C ASP A 506 -29.88 28.46 7.80
N GLU A 507 -29.77 28.94 6.56
CA GLU A 507 -30.35 28.28 5.38
C GLU A 507 -29.48 27.11 4.90
N ALA A 508 -28.16 27.15 5.16
CA ALA A 508 -27.19 26.21 4.65
C ALA A 508 -27.03 24.97 5.54
N PHE A 509 -27.06 25.15 6.86
CA PHE A 509 -26.89 24.06 7.80
C PHE A 509 -27.43 24.39 9.19
N PHE A 510 -27.67 23.36 10.00
CA PHE A 510 -27.89 23.50 11.43
C PHE A 510 -27.12 22.45 12.24
N VAL A 511 -26.80 22.78 13.47
CA VAL A 511 -26.17 21.88 14.45
C VAL A 511 -26.97 21.96 15.75
N ARG A 512 -27.45 20.84 16.24
CA ARG A 512 -28.27 20.78 17.44
C ARG A 512 -27.75 19.72 18.40
N VAL A 513 -27.42 20.15 19.61
CA VAL A 513 -26.94 19.29 20.69
C VAL A 513 -27.58 19.82 21.98
N ASP A 514 -28.73 19.30 22.34
CA ASP A 514 -29.50 19.76 23.49
C ASP A 514 -30.47 18.65 24.00
N ARG A 515 -31.29 18.98 24.97
CA ARG A 515 -32.28 18.06 25.53
C ARG A 515 -33.41 17.66 24.57
N THR A 516 -33.50 18.27 23.40
CA THR A 516 -34.42 17.84 22.34
C THR A 516 -33.83 16.74 21.46
N THR A 517 -32.50 16.59 21.46
CA THR A 517 -31.79 15.54 20.73
C THR A 517 -31.45 14.33 21.59
N MET A 518 -31.48 14.47 22.92
CA MET A 518 -31.13 13.43 23.90
C MET A 518 -32.19 13.29 24.98
N THR A 519 -32.54 12.07 25.28
CA THR A 519 -33.36 11.74 26.46
C THR A 519 -32.47 11.64 27.72
N GLN A 520 -33.10 11.62 28.92
CA GLN A 520 -32.32 11.37 30.13
C GLN A 520 -31.66 9.99 30.12
N ASP A 521 -32.30 8.98 29.55
CA ASP A 521 -31.74 7.64 29.37
C ASP A 521 -30.48 7.66 28.47
N ASP A 522 -30.45 8.49 27.42
CA ASP A 522 -29.25 8.65 26.58
C ASP A 522 -28.09 9.25 27.38
N ILE A 523 -28.37 10.26 28.20
CA ILE A 523 -27.36 10.92 29.03
C ILE A 523 -26.82 9.96 30.08
N ASP A 524 -27.71 9.23 30.78
CA ASP A 524 -27.33 8.27 31.81
C ASP A 524 -26.55 7.07 31.28
N ASN A 525 -26.81 6.68 30.01
CA ASN A 525 -26.03 5.66 29.28
C ASN A 525 -24.77 6.22 28.57
N GLY A 526 -24.37 7.46 28.84
CA GLY A 526 -23.17 8.07 28.27
C GLY A 526 -23.28 8.40 26.79
N ARG A 527 -24.48 8.48 26.20
CA ARG A 527 -24.72 8.84 24.82
C ARG A 527 -24.86 10.35 24.66
N LEU A 528 -24.04 10.94 23.75
CA LEU A 528 -24.20 12.32 23.29
C LEU A 528 -24.69 12.27 21.84
N ILE A 529 -25.85 12.85 21.54
CA ILE A 529 -26.45 12.85 20.20
C ILE A 529 -26.42 14.26 19.65
N CYS A 530 -25.68 14.43 18.57
CA CYS A 530 -25.61 15.66 17.77
C CYS A 530 -26.37 15.45 16.46
N VAL A 531 -27.37 16.29 16.21
CA VAL A 531 -28.15 16.29 14.97
C VAL A 531 -27.65 17.41 14.07
N ILE A 532 -27.21 17.05 12.86
CA ILE A 532 -26.65 17.97 11.88
C ILE A 532 -27.45 17.86 10.58
N GLY A 533 -27.91 18.99 10.06
CA GLY A 533 -28.51 19.06 8.73
C GLY A 533 -27.70 20.01 7.85
N VAL A 534 -27.49 19.61 6.59
CA VAL A 534 -26.75 20.41 5.59
C VAL A 534 -27.49 20.42 4.25
N ALA A 535 -27.40 21.53 3.53
CA ALA A 535 -27.97 21.71 2.19
C ALA A 535 -26.84 21.68 1.15
N PRO A 536 -26.50 20.51 0.53
CA PRO A 536 -25.38 20.41 -0.40
C PRO A 536 -25.68 21.08 -1.73
N VAL A 537 -24.66 21.68 -2.38
CA VAL A 537 -24.78 22.14 -3.76
C VAL A 537 -24.88 20.95 -4.72
N LYS A 538 -25.76 21.07 -5.72
CA LYS A 538 -25.94 20.08 -6.79
C LYS A 538 -25.40 20.64 -8.11
N PRO A 539 -24.83 19.78 -8.99
CA PRO A 539 -24.33 20.26 -10.28
C PRO A 539 -25.47 20.69 -11.22
N ALA A 540 -25.21 21.70 -12.07
CA ALA A 540 -26.03 21.96 -13.22
C ALA A 540 -25.71 20.91 -14.31
N GLU A 541 -26.57 19.93 -14.52
CA GLU A 541 -26.36 18.84 -15.47
C GLU A 541 -26.95 19.19 -16.86
N PHE A 542 -28.00 20.02 -16.89
CA PHE A 542 -28.64 20.45 -18.10
C PHE A 542 -28.74 21.98 -18.15
N VAL A 543 -28.33 22.56 -19.29
CA VAL A 543 -28.48 23.99 -19.57
C VAL A 543 -29.52 24.14 -20.68
N ILE A 544 -30.64 24.77 -20.38
CA ILE A 544 -31.74 24.97 -21.31
C ILE A 544 -31.80 26.46 -21.65
N PHE A 545 -31.59 26.79 -22.93
CA PHE A 545 -31.77 28.13 -23.45
C PHE A 545 -33.12 28.23 -24.17
N ARG A 546 -33.95 29.21 -23.79
CA ARG A 546 -35.14 29.59 -24.53
C ARG A 546 -34.83 30.85 -25.31
N ILE A 547 -34.73 30.72 -26.62
CA ILE A 547 -34.46 31.84 -27.51
C ILE A 547 -35.79 32.15 -28.23
N THR A 548 -36.30 33.34 -28.03
CA THR A 548 -37.50 33.84 -28.72
C THR A 548 -37.12 34.95 -29.70
N GLN A 549 -37.69 34.93 -30.87
CA GLN A 549 -37.53 36.01 -31.82
C GLN A 549 -38.42 37.20 -31.37
N LYS A 550 -37.77 38.34 -31.11
CA LYS A 550 -38.49 39.58 -30.81
C LYS A 550 -38.75 40.28 -32.13
N THR A 551 -40.05 40.52 -32.51
CA THR A 551 -40.43 41.38 -33.62
C THR A 551 -40.45 42.84 -33.17
N ALA A 552 -40.18 43.78 -34.08
CA ALA A 552 -40.01 45.20 -33.76
C ALA A 552 -41.25 45.86 -33.14
N ASP A 553 -42.40 45.17 -33.15
CA ASP A 553 -43.73 45.73 -32.73
C ASP A 553 -44.18 45.11 -31.35
N SER A 554 -43.32 44.44 -30.60
CA SER A 554 -43.72 43.97 -29.27
C SER A 554 -43.03 44.82 -28.18
N GLU A 555 -43.74 45.88 -27.71
CA GLU A 555 -43.50 46.52 -26.42
C GLU A 555 -43.80 45.59 -25.25
#